data_15d0bf142c0fdb08dfbad3282cff9e83
#
_entry.id   15d0bf142c0fdb08dfbad3282cff9e83
#
_cell.length_a   1.000
_cell.length_b   1.000
_cell.length_c   1.000
_cell.angle_alpha   90.00
_cell.angle_beta   90.00
_cell.angle_gamma   90.00
#
_symmetry.space_group_name_H-M   'P 1'
#
loop_
_entity.id
_entity.type
_entity.pdbx_description
1 polymer ?
#
loop_
_entity_poly.entity_id
_entity_poly.type
_entity_poly.pdbx_seq_one_letter_code
_entity_poly.pdbx_strand_id
1 'polypeptide(L)'
;VKLFNQYLGTSPKRYAVYQQVMFAKKLLHQTSMPITEIALAAGFNSIRSFNDAFKQALLLTPSALRKSINPQPSDSRSTRTLAAGTVNSSISLKLSYRPPLNWQAMHDFYHLRQVSQMEWLSDNAYGRSFDLEGVKGIFAVKHIASKAQFALTVSFVRPADSRYLANVVNAVRKMLDLDADMATIEHKLQDIKPVLLNHLQGQTLINNLSMIKGLRIPATFTVFEAACRAVLGQQVSVVQASKLLNTLVAHYGELIVINQQEYRLFPTPLAIATASLDALKMPGARKLALNGLGQFVHDNPRSTPSDWLNVKGIGPWTVAYAQMRGQSNPNVFLSGDLVIKNRLKAFCQPLTVALDTPKQYIELADDIAQQIAPWGSYLTFQLWANT
;
A
#
# COMPACT_ATOMS: atom_id res chain seq x y z
N VAL A 1 -15.78 9.60 -19.89
CA VAL A 1 -16.33 8.63 -20.85
C VAL A 1 -15.60 8.69 -22.17
N LYS A 2 -15.45 9.89 -22.80
CA LYS A 2 -14.84 10.06 -24.13
C LYS A 2 -13.40 9.50 -24.21
N LEU A 3 -12.52 9.84 -23.26
CA LEU A 3 -11.16 9.31 -23.17
C LEU A 3 -11.13 7.78 -22.99
N PHE A 4 -12.01 7.23 -22.15
CA PHE A 4 -12.10 5.78 -21.95
C PHE A 4 -12.47 5.04 -23.25
N ASN A 5 -13.44 5.57 -23.99
CA ASN A 5 -13.81 4.99 -25.27
C ASN A 5 -12.67 5.10 -26.30
N GLN A 6 -11.96 6.23 -26.30
CA GLN A 6 -10.85 6.48 -27.22
C GLN A 6 -9.67 5.54 -26.98
N TYR A 7 -9.27 5.33 -25.71
CA TYR A 7 -8.06 4.56 -25.39
C TYR A 7 -8.32 3.08 -25.07
N LEU A 8 -9.52 2.73 -24.59
CA LEU A 8 -9.86 1.37 -24.17
C LEU A 8 -11.00 0.73 -24.97
N GLY A 9 -11.59 1.44 -25.93
CA GLY A 9 -12.68 0.93 -26.76
C GLY A 9 -13.98 0.61 -25.99
N THR A 10 -14.10 1.05 -24.73
CA THR A 10 -15.25 0.72 -23.88
C THR A 10 -15.60 1.87 -22.92
N SER A 11 -16.78 1.80 -22.29
CA SER A 11 -17.17 2.78 -21.27
C SER A 11 -16.59 2.43 -19.89
N PRO A 12 -16.39 3.41 -18.99
CA PRO A 12 -15.94 3.16 -17.61
C PRO A 12 -16.80 2.12 -16.89
N LYS A 13 -18.11 2.17 -17.06
CA LYS A 13 -19.06 1.23 -16.44
C LYS A 13 -18.84 -0.20 -16.95
N ARG A 14 -18.70 -0.39 -18.27
CA ARG A 14 -18.44 -1.72 -18.85
C ARG A 14 -17.10 -2.27 -18.40
N TYR A 15 -16.08 -1.41 -18.34
CA TYR A 15 -14.76 -1.80 -17.84
C TYR A 15 -14.82 -2.23 -16.38
N ALA A 16 -15.52 -1.48 -15.51
CA ALA A 16 -15.70 -1.86 -14.11
C ALA A 16 -16.38 -3.23 -13.95
N VAL A 17 -17.48 -3.46 -14.70
CA VAL A 17 -18.16 -4.77 -14.68
C VAL A 17 -17.24 -5.89 -15.19
N TYR A 18 -16.46 -5.64 -16.22
CA TYR A 18 -15.47 -6.61 -16.71
C TYR A 18 -14.44 -6.96 -15.62
N GLN A 19 -13.91 -5.98 -14.88
CA GLN A 19 -13.00 -6.22 -13.77
C GLN A 19 -13.66 -7.03 -12.64
N GLN A 20 -14.92 -6.76 -12.31
CA GLN A 20 -15.69 -7.55 -11.36
C GLN A 20 -15.82 -9.02 -11.81
N VAL A 21 -16.13 -9.25 -13.09
CA VAL A 21 -16.21 -10.60 -13.66
C VAL A 21 -14.84 -11.31 -13.61
N MET A 22 -13.76 -10.62 -13.96
CA MET A 22 -12.41 -11.19 -13.90
C MET A 22 -12.01 -11.53 -12.45
N PHE A 23 -12.37 -10.70 -11.48
CA PHE A 23 -12.15 -11.01 -10.07
C PHE A 23 -12.99 -12.22 -9.61
N ALA A 24 -14.27 -12.28 -9.99
CA ALA A 24 -15.11 -13.45 -9.71
C ALA A 24 -14.55 -14.74 -10.34
N LYS A 25 -14.06 -14.68 -11.59
CA LYS A 25 -13.37 -15.80 -12.24
C LYS A 25 -12.19 -16.28 -11.40
N LYS A 26 -11.38 -15.34 -10.89
CA LYS A 26 -10.24 -15.65 -10.01
C LYS A 26 -10.70 -16.35 -8.73
N LEU A 27 -11.77 -15.88 -8.09
CA LEU A 27 -12.35 -16.51 -6.90
C LEU A 27 -12.87 -17.91 -7.19
N LEU A 28 -13.53 -18.14 -8.33
CA LEU A 28 -13.99 -19.45 -8.78
C LEU A 28 -12.85 -20.46 -8.93
N HIS A 29 -11.69 -20.01 -9.41
CA HIS A 29 -10.50 -20.85 -9.60
C HIS A 29 -9.72 -21.12 -8.30
N GLN A 30 -9.71 -20.17 -7.37
CA GLN A 30 -8.77 -20.20 -6.25
C GLN A 30 -9.41 -20.48 -4.90
N THR A 31 -10.75 -20.47 -4.82
CA THR A 31 -11.47 -20.65 -3.55
C THR A 31 -12.59 -21.69 -3.68
N SER A 32 -12.99 -22.23 -2.54
CA SER A 32 -14.21 -23.06 -2.42
C SER A 32 -15.44 -22.24 -2.05
N MET A 33 -15.38 -20.90 -2.09
CA MET A 33 -16.51 -20.04 -1.74
C MET A 33 -17.76 -20.40 -2.56
N PRO A 34 -18.97 -20.37 -1.97
CA PRO A 34 -20.21 -20.48 -2.69
C PRO A 34 -20.33 -19.42 -3.80
N ILE A 35 -20.94 -19.76 -4.93
CA ILE A 35 -21.10 -18.84 -6.07
C ILE A 35 -21.84 -17.59 -5.66
N THR A 36 -22.79 -17.69 -4.74
CA THR A 36 -23.54 -16.56 -4.17
C THR A 36 -22.63 -15.57 -3.41
N GLU A 37 -21.71 -16.09 -2.62
CA GLU A 37 -20.72 -15.27 -1.90
C GLU A 37 -19.70 -14.66 -2.87
N ILE A 38 -19.27 -15.39 -3.91
CA ILE A 38 -18.39 -14.87 -4.95
C ILE A 38 -19.03 -13.69 -5.69
N ALA A 39 -20.32 -13.75 -5.99
CA ALA A 39 -21.03 -12.64 -6.62
C ALA A 39 -20.94 -11.37 -5.77
N LEU A 40 -21.22 -11.49 -4.47
CA LEU A 40 -21.12 -10.37 -3.53
C LEU A 40 -19.67 -9.88 -3.35
N ALA A 41 -18.72 -10.80 -3.17
CA ALA A 41 -17.30 -10.50 -3.01
C ALA A 41 -16.69 -9.83 -4.25
N ALA A 42 -17.25 -10.08 -5.44
CA ALA A 42 -16.86 -9.41 -6.69
C ALA A 42 -17.57 -8.06 -6.90
N GLY A 43 -18.42 -7.63 -5.95
CA GLY A 43 -19.08 -6.34 -5.97
C GLY A 43 -20.38 -6.29 -6.77
N PHE A 44 -21.01 -7.45 -7.03
CA PHE A 44 -22.34 -7.47 -7.64
C PHE A 44 -23.44 -7.35 -6.57
N ASN A 45 -24.46 -6.58 -6.85
CA ASN A 45 -25.60 -6.36 -5.94
C ASN A 45 -26.64 -7.50 -6.00
N SER A 46 -26.59 -8.36 -7.02
CA SER A 46 -27.49 -9.52 -7.16
C SER A 46 -26.84 -10.65 -7.93
N ILE A 47 -27.25 -11.88 -7.61
CA ILE A 47 -26.80 -13.09 -8.31
C ILE A 47 -27.23 -13.09 -9.77
N ARG A 48 -28.39 -12.49 -10.09
CA ARG A 48 -28.89 -12.39 -11.45
C ARG A 48 -27.96 -11.50 -12.30
N SER A 49 -27.67 -10.28 -11.84
CA SER A 49 -26.76 -9.38 -12.55
C SER A 49 -25.35 -9.96 -12.69
N PHE A 50 -24.88 -10.71 -11.69
CA PHE A 50 -23.63 -11.44 -11.77
C PHE A 50 -23.64 -12.52 -12.85
N ASN A 51 -24.66 -13.39 -12.88
CA ASN A 51 -24.75 -14.45 -13.88
C ASN A 51 -24.85 -13.91 -15.31
N ASP A 52 -25.63 -12.86 -15.51
CA ASP A 52 -25.80 -12.21 -16.81
C ASP A 52 -24.47 -11.59 -17.29
N ALA A 53 -23.81 -10.80 -16.45
CA ALA A 53 -22.52 -10.19 -16.77
C ALA A 53 -21.43 -11.26 -17.02
N PHE A 54 -21.39 -12.31 -16.19
CA PHE A 54 -20.41 -13.39 -16.31
C PHE A 54 -20.59 -14.15 -17.62
N LYS A 55 -21.84 -14.51 -17.97
CA LYS A 55 -22.17 -15.19 -19.23
C LYS A 55 -21.86 -14.30 -20.44
N GLN A 56 -22.19 -13.01 -20.36
CA GLN A 56 -21.89 -12.06 -21.44
C GLN A 56 -20.37 -11.92 -21.68
N ALA A 57 -19.56 -11.87 -20.62
CA ALA A 57 -18.12 -11.65 -20.72
C ALA A 57 -17.33 -12.91 -21.09
N LEU A 58 -17.75 -14.08 -20.61
CA LEU A 58 -16.96 -15.34 -20.70
C LEU A 58 -17.65 -16.44 -21.52
N LEU A 59 -18.88 -16.21 -21.99
CA LEU A 59 -19.70 -17.17 -22.71
C LEU A 59 -19.97 -18.48 -21.94
N LEU A 60 -19.75 -18.48 -20.62
CA LEU A 60 -19.92 -19.58 -19.69
C LEU A 60 -20.67 -19.11 -18.45
N THR A 61 -21.37 -20.02 -17.79
CA THR A 61 -21.93 -19.73 -16.46
C THR A 61 -20.89 -19.95 -15.36
N PRO A 62 -21.00 -19.26 -14.21
CA PRO A 62 -20.10 -19.48 -13.06
C PRO A 62 -20.09 -20.97 -12.62
N SER A 63 -21.26 -21.62 -12.63
CA SER A 63 -21.38 -23.05 -12.28
C SER A 63 -20.68 -23.97 -13.28
N ALA A 64 -20.78 -23.68 -14.58
CA ALA A 64 -20.10 -24.45 -15.61
C ALA A 64 -18.57 -24.31 -15.47
N LEU A 65 -18.07 -23.09 -15.23
CA LEU A 65 -16.65 -22.87 -14.99
C LEU A 65 -16.17 -23.60 -13.72
N ARG A 66 -16.94 -23.58 -12.62
CA ARG A 66 -16.60 -24.30 -11.38
C ARG A 66 -16.49 -25.82 -11.60
N LYS A 67 -17.42 -26.39 -12.38
CA LYS A 67 -17.40 -27.83 -12.72
C LYS A 67 -16.19 -28.18 -13.58
N SER A 68 -15.79 -27.33 -14.52
CA SER A 68 -14.63 -27.60 -15.38
C SER A 68 -13.31 -27.59 -14.62
N ILE A 69 -13.24 -26.86 -13.51
CA ILE A 69 -12.02 -26.76 -12.67
C ILE A 69 -11.93 -27.94 -11.70
N ASN A 70 -13.06 -28.39 -11.15
CA ASN A 70 -13.17 -29.52 -10.22
C ASN A 70 -14.15 -30.58 -10.78
N PRO A 71 -13.72 -31.43 -11.69
CA PRO A 71 -14.53 -32.51 -12.18
C PRO A 71 -14.62 -33.65 -11.12
N GLN A 72 -15.42 -33.45 -10.07
CA GLN A 72 -15.77 -34.53 -9.16
C GLN A 72 -17.09 -35.18 -9.62
N PRO A 73 -17.19 -36.51 -9.54
CA PRO A 73 -18.44 -37.19 -9.86
C PRO A 73 -19.58 -36.70 -8.95
N SER A 74 -20.74 -36.58 -9.54
CA SER A 74 -21.98 -36.12 -8.89
C SER A 74 -22.59 -37.19 -7.97
N ASP A 75 -21.90 -37.59 -6.91
CA ASP A 75 -22.50 -38.41 -5.86
C ASP A 75 -21.81 -38.14 -4.53
N SER A 76 -22.24 -37.10 -3.89
CA SER A 76 -22.33 -37.04 -2.42
C SER A 76 -23.20 -35.83 -2.03
N ARG A 77 -24.48 -36.09 -1.80
CA ARG A 77 -25.29 -35.35 -0.84
C ARG A 77 -24.66 -35.52 0.55
N SER A 78 -23.53 -34.93 0.79
CA SER A 78 -23.07 -34.67 2.14
C SER A 78 -23.83 -33.46 2.66
N THR A 79 -24.91 -33.69 3.36
CA THR A 79 -25.49 -32.83 4.38
C THR A 79 -24.33 -32.29 5.22
N ARG A 80 -23.81 -31.09 4.85
CA ARG A 80 -23.02 -30.30 5.78
C ARG A 80 -23.99 -29.85 6.86
N THR A 81 -24.04 -30.62 7.93
CA THR A 81 -24.51 -30.17 9.22
C THR A 81 -23.74 -28.90 9.52
N LEU A 82 -24.45 -27.77 9.55
CA LEU A 82 -23.94 -26.51 10.07
C LEU A 82 -23.65 -26.77 11.56
N ALA A 83 -22.42 -27.20 11.86
CA ALA A 83 -21.91 -27.05 13.19
C ALA A 83 -21.86 -25.55 13.44
N ALA A 84 -22.77 -25.05 14.25
CA ALA A 84 -22.81 -23.73 14.81
C ALA A 84 -21.62 -23.56 15.78
N GLY A 85 -20.45 -23.37 15.21
CA GLY A 85 -19.22 -22.95 15.87
C GLY A 85 -18.60 -21.89 15.02
N THR A 86 -18.45 -20.70 15.58
CA THR A 86 -17.87 -19.50 15.00
C THR A 86 -16.42 -19.72 14.56
N VAL A 87 -16.22 -20.43 13.45
CA VAL A 87 -14.93 -20.45 12.77
C VAL A 87 -14.97 -19.30 11.75
N ASN A 88 -14.30 -18.20 12.05
CA ASN A 88 -14.03 -17.16 11.08
C ASN A 88 -13.27 -17.78 9.91
N SER A 89 -13.99 -18.10 8.82
CA SER A 89 -13.41 -18.73 7.64
C SER A 89 -12.44 -17.78 6.97
N SER A 90 -11.16 -18.15 6.92
CA SER A 90 -10.16 -17.40 6.16
C SER A 90 -10.33 -17.64 4.66
N ILE A 91 -10.16 -16.60 3.87
CA ILE A 91 -10.21 -16.65 2.40
C ILE A 91 -8.78 -16.57 1.87
N SER A 92 -8.36 -17.55 1.09
CA SER A 92 -7.00 -17.60 0.52
C SER A 92 -7.01 -17.33 -0.98
N LEU A 93 -6.10 -16.48 -1.44
CA LEU A 93 -5.95 -16.04 -2.83
C LEU A 93 -4.47 -15.96 -3.21
N LYS A 94 -4.18 -16.00 -4.52
CA LYS A 94 -2.85 -15.75 -5.06
C LYS A 94 -2.81 -14.38 -5.73
N LEU A 95 -1.83 -13.56 -5.37
CA LEU A 95 -1.59 -12.25 -5.96
C LEU A 95 -0.30 -12.30 -6.79
N SER A 96 -0.46 -12.34 -8.10
CA SER A 96 0.71 -12.29 -9.01
C SER A 96 1.22 -10.85 -9.14
N TYR A 97 2.52 -10.72 -9.41
CA TYR A 97 3.19 -9.47 -9.75
C TYR A 97 4.09 -9.65 -10.98
N ARG A 98 4.52 -8.56 -11.62
CA ARG A 98 5.53 -8.59 -12.68
C ARG A 98 6.92 -8.52 -12.04
N PRO A 99 7.83 -9.49 -12.33
CA PRO A 99 9.21 -9.38 -11.85
C PRO A 99 9.93 -8.17 -12.49
N PRO A 100 10.99 -7.65 -11.82
CA PRO A 100 11.55 -8.08 -10.55
C PRO A 100 10.80 -7.55 -9.32
N LEU A 101 10.99 -8.24 -8.17
CA LEU A 101 10.57 -7.76 -6.85
C LEU A 101 11.63 -8.16 -5.82
N ASN A 102 12.17 -7.20 -5.12
CA ASN A 102 13.08 -7.42 -4.01
C ASN A 102 12.29 -7.54 -2.70
N TRP A 103 11.88 -8.77 -2.38
CA TRP A 103 11.12 -9.03 -1.16
C TRP A 103 11.93 -8.71 0.09
N GLN A 104 13.23 -9.05 0.11
CA GLN A 104 14.07 -8.81 1.27
C GLN A 104 14.12 -7.33 1.64
N ALA A 105 14.34 -6.45 0.67
CA ALA A 105 14.36 -5.01 0.92
C ALA A 105 13.01 -4.47 1.43
N MET A 106 11.89 -4.98 0.91
CA MET A 106 10.56 -4.63 1.42
C MET A 106 10.32 -5.16 2.82
N HIS A 107 10.70 -6.41 3.07
CA HIS A 107 10.58 -7.05 4.37
C HIS A 107 11.37 -6.30 5.45
N ASP A 108 12.63 -5.97 5.18
CA ASP A 108 13.50 -5.23 6.09
C ASP A 108 12.95 -3.83 6.38
N PHE A 109 12.38 -3.19 5.36
CA PHE A 109 11.74 -1.89 5.53
C PHE A 109 10.53 -1.96 6.47
N TYR A 110 9.66 -2.98 6.33
CA TYR A 110 8.51 -3.19 7.23
C TYR A 110 8.98 -3.63 8.60
N HIS A 111 9.96 -4.52 8.70
CA HIS A 111 10.49 -5.02 9.97
C HIS A 111 11.01 -3.88 10.85
N LEU A 112 11.83 -2.98 10.29
CA LEU A 112 12.38 -1.82 11.00
C LEU A 112 11.29 -0.86 11.52
N ARG A 113 10.10 -0.88 10.92
CA ARG A 113 8.97 0.02 11.20
C ARG A 113 7.75 -0.69 11.76
N GLN A 114 7.90 -1.92 12.17
CA GLN A 114 6.82 -2.79 12.65
C GLN A 114 6.12 -2.23 13.88
N VAL A 115 4.79 -2.42 13.92
CA VAL A 115 3.94 -2.19 15.07
C VAL A 115 3.48 -3.53 15.63
N SER A 116 4.07 -3.97 16.74
CA SER A 116 4.02 -5.36 17.22
C SER A 116 2.62 -5.91 17.51
N GLN A 117 1.66 -5.06 17.89
CA GLN A 117 0.27 -5.49 18.16
C GLN A 117 -0.64 -5.43 16.92
N MET A 118 -0.13 -4.88 15.83
CA MET A 118 -0.86 -4.66 14.59
C MET A 118 -0.26 -5.45 13.42
N GLU A 119 1.07 -5.60 13.41
CA GLU A 119 1.84 -6.18 12.30
C GLU A 119 2.69 -7.36 12.80
N TRP A 120 2.85 -8.38 11.97
CA TRP A 120 3.75 -9.51 12.22
C TRP A 120 4.51 -9.89 10.96
N LEU A 121 5.74 -10.30 11.13
CA LEU A 121 6.63 -10.71 10.07
C LEU A 121 7.27 -12.07 10.37
N SER A 122 7.54 -12.82 9.33
CA SER A 122 8.45 -13.96 9.30
C SER A 122 9.21 -13.93 7.98
N ASP A 123 10.25 -14.75 7.79
CA ASP A 123 11.18 -14.67 6.66
C ASP A 123 10.53 -14.43 5.29
N ASN A 124 9.41 -15.10 5.01
CA ASN A 124 8.70 -15.03 3.74
C ASN A 124 7.32 -14.41 3.83
N ALA A 125 6.92 -13.89 4.98
CA ALA A 125 5.56 -13.44 5.20
C ALA A 125 5.49 -12.11 5.95
N TYR A 126 4.43 -11.35 5.64
CA TYR A 126 4.00 -10.17 6.34
C TYR A 126 2.50 -10.25 6.57
N GLY A 127 2.07 -9.87 7.74
CA GLY A 127 0.64 -9.78 8.04
C GLY A 127 0.33 -8.59 8.92
N ARG A 128 -0.92 -8.18 8.89
CA ARG A 128 -1.41 -7.09 9.76
C ARG A 128 -2.93 -7.12 9.90
N SER A 129 -3.40 -6.44 10.95
CA SER A 129 -4.79 -6.03 11.07
C SER A 129 -5.08 -4.82 10.18
N PHE A 130 -6.35 -4.64 9.82
CA PHE A 130 -6.80 -3.52 9.03
C PHE A 130 -8.20 -3.05 9.42
N ASP A 131 -8.45 -1.76 9.23
CA ASP A 131 -9.75 -1.14 9.12
C ASP A 131 -9.80 -0.39 7.79
N LEU A 132 -10.72 -0.80 6.91
CA LEU A 132 -10.95 -0.19 5.61
C LEU A 132 -12.38 0.33 5.58
N GLU A 133 -12.56 1.59 5.96
CA GLU A 133 -13.88 2.26 6.01
C GLU A 133 -14.91 1.47 6.85
N GLY A 134 -14.49 0.97 8.01
CA GLY A 134 -15.32 0.19 8.94
C GLY A 134 -15.35 -1.32 8.65
N VAL A 135 -14.71 -1.78 7.60
CA VAL A 135 -14.47 -3.20 7.31
C VAL A 135 -13.20 -3.65 8.01
N LYS A 136 -13.35 -4.44 9.07
CA LYS A 136 -12.25 -4.82 9.97
C LYS A 136 -11.85 -6.28 9.78
N GLY A 137 -10.55 -6.54 9.87
CA GLY A 137 -10.01 -7.87 9.72
C GLY A 137 -8.51 -7.94 9.86
N ILE A 138 -7.97 -9.09 9.47
CA ILE A 138 -6.54 -9.31 9.33
C ILE A 138 -6.25 -9.85 7.93
N PHE A 139 -5.07 -9.57 7.43
CA PHE A 139 -4.53 -10.29 6.29
C PHE A 139 -3.08 -10.71 6.54
N ALA A 140 -2.67 -11.78 5.86
CA ALA A 140 -1.29 -12.19 5.77
C ALA A 140 -0.94 -12.50 4.31
N VAL A 141 0.29 -12.14 3.91
CA VAL A 141 0.85 -12.47 2.60
C VAL A 141 2.11 -13.28 2.80
N LYS A 142 2.26 -14.36 2.01
CA LYS A 142 3.47 -15.18 1.95
C LYS A 142 4.06 -15.09 0.55
N HIS A 143 5.31 -14.65 0.45
CA HIS A 143 6.01 -14.54 -0.83
C HIS A 143 6.38 -15.91 -1.40
N ILE A 144 6.10 -16.12 -2.68
CA ILE A 144 6.44 -17.34 -3.45
C ILE A 144 7.24 -16.89 -4.69
N ALA A 145 8.53 -16.67 -4.48
CA ALA A 145 9.42 -16.11 -5.50
C ALA A 145 9.42 -16.92 -6.80
N SER A 146 9.45 -18.27 -6.72
CA SER A 146 9.47 -19.18 -7.87
C SER A 146 8.26 -19.04 -8.80
N LYS A 147 7.16 -18.44 -8.33
CA LYS A 147 5.91 -18.25 -9.09
C LYS A 147 5.59 -16.77 -9.32
N ALA A 148 6.46 -15.84 -8.93
CA ALA A 148 6.22 -14.40 -8.97
C ALA A 148 4.85 -14.02 -8.39
N GLN A 149 4.55 -14.52 -7.18
CA GLN A 149 3.25 -14.30 -6.53
C GLN A 149 3.34 -14.29 -5.00
N PHE A 150 2.30 -13.74 -4.38
CA PHE A 150 2.04 -13.89 -2.95
C PHE A 150 0.81 -14.77 -2.73
N ALA A 151 0.87 -15.65 -1.74
CA ALA A 151 -0.33 -16.26 -1.17
C ALA A 151 -0.90 -15.27 -0.15
N LEU A 152 -2.09 -14.76 -0.41
CA LEU A 152 -2.83 -13.88 0.50
C LEU A 152 -3.86 -14.69 1.26
N THR A 153 -3.93 -14.50 2.57
CA THR A 153 -5.02 -14.98 3.43
C THR A 153 -5.69 -13.79 4.09
N VAL A 154 -7.02 -13.72 4.05
CA VAL A 154 -7.83 -12.65 4.66
C VAL A 154 -8.84 -13.27 5.62
N SER A 155 -8.97 -12.70 6.81
CA SER A 155 -10.03 -13.03 7.77
C SER A 155 -10.72 -11.75 8.21
N PHE A 156 -12.04 -11.73 8.18
CA PHE A 156 -12.85 -10.60 8.58
C PHE A 156 -13.37 -10.79 10.00
N VAL A 157 -13.53 -9.69 10.75
CA VAL A 157 -14.20 -9.71 12.06
C VAL A 157 -15.66 -10.16 11.90
N ARG A 158 -16.34 -9.63 10.89
CA ARG A 158 -17.70 -10.03 10.54
C ARG A 158 -17.68 -10.82 9.23
N PRO A 159 -18.17 -12.08 9.20
CA PRO A 159 -18.19 -12.88 7.98
C PRO A 159 -18.90 -12.21 6.79
N ALA A 160 -19.94 -11.42 7.06
CA ALA A 160 -20.67 -10.65 6.03
C ALA A 160 -19.80 -9.61 5.30
N ASP A 161 -18.68 -9.20 5.89
CA ASP A 161 -17.75 -8.23 5.29
C ASP A 161 -16.90 -8.86 4.15
N SER A 162 -16.99 -10.18 3.93
CA SER A 162 -16.38 -10.85 2.77
C SER A 162 -16.80 -10.24 1.42
N ARG A 163 -17.93 -9.56 1.36
CA ARG A 163 -18.38 -8.79 0.19
C ARG A 163 -17.41 -7.65 -0.20
N TYR A 164 -16.57 -7.19 0.73
CA TYR A 164 -15.55 -6.17 0.49
C TYR A 164 -14.16 -6.76 0.17
N LEU A 165 -14.09 -8.07 -0.08
CA LEU A 165 -12.83 -8.76 -0.37
C LEU A 165 -12.05 -8.13 -1.52
N ALA A 166 -12.74 -7.67 -2.57
CA ALA A 166 -12.11 -6.98 -3.70
C ALA A 166 -11.37 -5.70 -3.25
N ASN A 167 -11.98 -4.92 -2.36
CA ASN A 167 -11.41 -3.68 -1.83
C ASN A 167 -10.16 -4.00 -1.00
N VAL A 168 -10.22 -5.01 -0.14
CA VAL A 168 -9.07 -5.46 0.67
C VAL A 168 -7.94 -5.97 -0.22
N VAL A 169 -8.25 -6.80 -1.23
CA VAL A 169 -7.27 -7.29 -2.20
C VAL A 169 -6.57 -6.14 -2.92
N ASN A 170 -7.32 -5.13 -3.37
CA ASN A 170 -6.76 -3.95 -4.04
C ASN A 170 -5.88 -3.13 -3.09
N ALA A 171 -6.29 -2.96 -1.83
CA ALA A 171 -5.49 -2.28 -0.81
C ALA A 171 -4.17 -3.02 -0.54
N VAL A 172 -4.20 -4.36 -0.44
CA VAL A 172 -2.99 -5.19 -0.28
C VAL A 172 -2.09 -5.11 -1.51
N ARG A 173 -2.64 -5.17 -2.73
CA ARG A 173 -1.86 -5.00 -3.97
C ARG A 173 -1.16 -3.64 -4.01
N LYS A 174 -1.89 -2.59 -3.64
CA LYS A 174 -1.38 -1.22 -3.57
C LYS A 174 -0.30 -1.09 -2.50
N MET A 175 -0.53 -1.66 -1.30
CA MET A 175 0.42 -1.62 -0.19
C MET A 175 1.76 -2.30 -0.55
N LEU A 176 1.72 -3.39 -1.30
CA LEU A 176 2.90 -4.14 -1.74
C LEU A 176 3.40 -3.72 -3.14
N ASP A 177 2.77 -2.70 -3.74
CA ASP A 177 3.13 -2.17 -5.07
C ASP A 177 3.22 -3.26 -6.16
N LEU A 178 2.23 -4.18 -6.18
CA LEU A 178 2.29 -5.39 -7.02
C LEU A 178 2.03 -5.10 -8.51
N ASP A 179 1.48 -3.94 -8.84
CA ASP A 179 1.12 -3.57 -10.21
C ASP A 179 2.21 -2.74 -10.92
N ALA A 180 3.30 -2.42 -10.22
CA ALA A 180 4.41 -1.64 -10.78
C ALA A 180 5.12 -2.39 -11.93
N ASP A 181 5.38 -1.69 -13.03
CA ASP A 181 6.22 -2.14 -14.13
C ASP A 181 7.68 -1.75 -13.85
N MET A 182 8.38 -2.61 -13.08
CA MET A 182 9.73 -2.31 -12.64
C MET A 182 10.74 -2.21 -13.80
N ALA A 183 10.51 -2.89 -14.93
CA ALA A 183 11.41 -2.79 -16.08
C ALA A 183 11.38 -1.36 -16.66
N THR A 184 10.20 -0.79 -16.85
CA THR A 184 10.03 0.59 -17.30
C THR A 184 10.57 1.60 -16.28
N ILE A 185 10.27 1.37 -14.99
CA ILE A 185 10.70 2.26 -13.90
C ILE A 185 12.22 2.27 -13.78
N GLU A 186 12.85 1.10 -13.68
CA GLU A 186 14.31 0.98 -13.52
C GLU A 186 15.06 1.54 -14.72
N HIS A 187 14.54 1.35 -15.94
CA HIS A 187 15.09 1.95 -17.13
C HIS A 187 15.09 3.49 -17.04
N LYS A 188 13.96 4.07 -16.67
CA LYS A 188 13.81 5.52 -16.54
C LYS A 188 14.70 6.12 -15.42
N LEU A 189 14.88 5.42 -14.32
CA LEU A 189 15.75 5.88 -13.24
C LEU A 189 17.23 5.98 -13.63
N GLN A 190 17.67 5.33 -14.72
CA GLN A 190 19.04 5.52 -15.23
C GLN A 190 19.29 6.94 -15.74
N ASP A 191 18.23 7.68 -16.10
CA ASP A 191 18.30 9.05 -16.61
C ASP A 191 18.80 10.06 -15.57
N ILE A 192 18.88 9.68 -14.29
CA ILE A 192 19.47 10.54 -13.25
C ILE A 192 20.97 10.79 -13.47
N LYS A 193 21.70 9.82 -14.02
CA LYS A 193 23.16 9.91 -14.20
C LYS A 193 23.55 11.08 -15.08
N PRO A 194 22.98 11.29 -16.29
CA PRO A 194 23.26 12.45 -17.12
C PRO A 194 22.96 13.78 -16.38
N VAL A 195 21.87 13.86 -15.62
CA VAL A 195 21.51 15.06 -14.88
C VAL A 195 22.60 15.40 -13.85
N LEU A 196 23.02 14.42 -13.05
CA LEU A 196 24.10 14.60 -12.09
C LEU A 196 25.40 15.04 -12.76
N LEU A 197 25.77 14.43 -13.88
CA LEU A 197 27.00 14.79 -14.63
C LEU A 197 26.95 16.21 -15.19
N ASN A 198 25.79 16.67 -15.67
CA ASN A 198 25.62 18.03 -16.14
C ASN A 198 25.85 19.08 -15.01
N HIS A 199 25.27 18.83 -13.83
CA HIS A 199 25.51 19.69 -12.66
C HIS A 199 26.95 19.63 -12.14
N LEU A 200 27.66 18.53 -12.38
CA LEU A 200 29.06 18.34 -12.04
C LEU A 200 30.03 18.90 -13.10
N GLN A 201 29.54 19.62 -14.12
CA GLN A 201 30.35 20.18 -15.21
C GLN A 201 31.27 19.17 -15.89
N GLY A 202 30.77 17.94 -16.07
CA GLY A 202 31.48 16.85 -16.76
C GLY A 202 32.53 16.11 -15.91
N GLN A 203 32.61 16.37 -14.62
CA GLN A 203 33.49 15.61 -13.72
C GLN A 203 32.91 14.23 -13.38
N THR A 204 33.79 13.26 -13.12
CA THR A 204 33.39 11.87 -12.88
C THR A 204 32.63 11.72 -11.57
N LEU A 205 31.48 11.03 -11.59
CA LEU A 205 30.80 10.58 -10.38
C LEU A 205 31.71 9.64 -9.59
N ILE A 206 32.04 10.01 -8.35
CA ILE A 206 32.98 9.22 -7.52
C ILE A 206 32.30 7.99 -6.96
N ASN A 207 31.02 8.10 -6.65
CA ASN A 207 30.24 6.98 -6.13
C ASN A 207 29.25 6.50 -7.19
N ASN A 208 29.35 5.24 -7.56
CA ASN A 208 28.34 4.61 -8.42
C ASN A 208 26.98 4.64 -7.71
N LEU A 209 26.01 5.31 -8.32
CA LEU A 209 24.63 5.19 -7.91
C LEU A 209 24.18 3.74 -8.24
N SER A 210 24.34 2.84 -7.27
CA SER A 210 23.90 1.47 -7.41
C SER A 210 22.39 1.42 -7.18
N MET A 211 21.64 1.01 -8.21
CA MET A 211 20.20 0.82 -8.10
C MET A 211 19.88 -0.59 -7.62
N ILE A 212 19.11 -0.70 -6.54
CA ILE A 212 18.62 -1.99 -6.04
C ILE A 212 17.51 -2.47 -6.95
N LYS A 213 17.77 -3.59 -7.63
CA LYS A 213 16.83 -4.18 -8.58
C LYS A 213 15.56 -4.66 -7.86
N GLY A 214 14.39 -4.34 -8.41
CA GLY A 214 13.10 -4.77 -7.88
C GLY A 214 12.65 -4.06 -6.61
N LEU A 215 13.26 -2.92 -6.25
CA LEU A 215 12.88 -2.14 -5.09
C LEU A 215 11.56 -1.42 -5.35
N ARG A 216 10.52 -1.81 -4.63
CA ARG A 216 9.16 -1.28 -4.74
C ARG A 216 8.84 -0.30 -3.61
N ILE A 217 7.71 0.41 -3.74
CA ILE A 217 7.24 1.35 -2.72
C ILE A 217 6.51 0.56 -1.63
N PRO A 218 7.08 0.39 -0.42
CA PRO A 218 6.38 -0.22 0.70
C PRO A 218 5.38 0.78 1.28
N ALA A 219 4.13 0.71 0.81
CA ALA A 219 3.09 1.64 1.22
C ALA A 219 2.50 1.30 2.60
N THR A 220 1.63 2.18 3.11
CA THR A 220 0.78 1.94 4.27
C THR A 220 -0.61 1.49 3.83
N PHE A 221 -1.40 0.95 4.76
CA PHE A 221 -2.74 0.48 4.40
C PHE A 221 -3.72 1.63 4.14
N THR A 222 -3.58 2.75 4.88
CA THR A 222 -4.37 3.96 4.69
C THR A 222 -3.50 5.21 4.56
N VAL A 223 -4.05 6.24 3.94
CA VAL A 223 -3.37 7.54 3.77
C VAL A 223 -3.19 8.25 5.11
N PHE A 224 -4.18 8.14 5.99
CA PHE A 224 -4.13 8.71 7.33
C PHE A 224 -3.00 8.08 8.17
N GLU A 225 -2.85 6.76 8.10
CA GLU A 225 -1.72 6.05 8.74
C GLU A 225 -0.38 6.60 8.24
N ALA A 226 -0.22 6.80 6.93
CA ALA A 226 1.01 7.37 6.37
C ALA A 226 1.33 8.74 6.96
N ALA A 227 0.34 9.61 7.06
CA ALA A 227 0.51 10.95 7.63
C ALA A 227 0.87 10.91 9.13
N CYS A 228 0.22 10.05 9.91
CA CYS A 228 0.58 9.86 11.32
C CYS A 228 2.00 9.35 11.48
N ARG A 229 2.42 8.37 10.65
CA ARG A 229 3.81 7.89 10.62
C ARG A 229 4.79 9.01 10.26
N ALA A 230 4.43 9.89 9.34
CA ALA A 230 5.25 11.05 8.98
C ALA A 230 5.39 12.03 10.15
N VAL A 231 4.29 12.41 10.82
CA VAL A 231 4.34 13.33 11.97
C VAL A 231 5.16 12.75 13.13
N LEU A 232 4.99 11.46 13.43
CA LEU A 232 5.76 10.77 14.48
C LEU A 232 7.25 10.66 14.13
N GLY A 233 7.58 10.62 12.82
CA GLY A 233 8.95 10.54 12.32
C GLY A 233 9.67 11.88 12.18
N GLN A 234 9.00 13.02 12.40
CA GLN A 234 9.64 14.33 12.28
C GLN A 234 10.80 14.47 13.28
N GLN A 235 12.01 14.78 12.78
CA GLN A 235 13.20 15.09 13.57
C GLN A 235 13.61 14.00 14.58
N VAL A 236 13.31 12.73 14.29
CA VAL A 236 13.73 11.59 15.13
C VAL A 236 14.23 10.44 14.27
N SER A 237 14.98 9.51 14.88
CA SER A 237 15.39 8.29 14.19
C SER A 237 14.20 7.38 13.88
N VAL A 238 14.37 6.48 12.89
CA VAL A 238 13.34 5.48 12.54
C VAL A 238 12.95 4.61 13.74
N VAL A 239 13.92 4.24 14.57
CA VAL A 239 13.71 3.45 15.80
C VAL A 239 12.82 4.23 16.78
N GLN A 240 13.09 5.51 17.00
CA GLN A 240 12.28 6.34 17.88
C GLN A 240 10.87 6.56 17.31
N ALA A 241 10.73 6.78 16.02
CA ALA A 241 9.43 6.87 15.36
C ALA A 241 8.61 5.58 15.51
N SER A 242 9.25 4.40 15.35
CA SER A 242 8.60 3.11 15.56
C SER A 242 8.14 2.93 17.01
N LYS A 243 8.92 3.35 18.00
CA LYS A 243 8.50 3.32 19.43
C LYS A 243 7.27 4.20 19.67
N LEU A 244 7.25 5.42 19.15
CA LEU A 244 6.12 6.32 19.27
C LEU A 244 4.86 5.73 18.60
N LEU A 245 5.03 5.11 17.44
CA LEU A 245 3.93 4.48 16.72
C LEU A 245 3.37 3.26 17.44
N ASN A 246 4.24 2.41 18.02
CA ASN A 246 3.81 1.29 18.87
C ASN A 246 3.02 1.80 20.09
N THR A 247 3.47 2.86 20.74
CA THR A 247 2.74 3.49 21.85
C THR A 247 1.39 4.04 21.39
N LEU A 248 1.33 4.71 20.23
CA LEU A 248 0.08 5.23 19.66
C LEU A 248 -0.94 4.11 19.45
N VAL A 249 -0.55 3.03 18.80
CA VAL A 249 -1.45 1.91 18.50
C VAL A 249 -1.86 1.17 19.77
N ALA A 250 -0.92 0.94 20.69
CA ALA A 250 -1.21 0.24 21.94
C ALA A 250 -2.24 0.98 22.82
N HIS A 251 -2.18 2.32 22.86
CA HIS A 251 -3.06 3.12 23.73
C HIS A 251 -4.37 3.53 23.05
N TYR A 252 -4.36 3.79 21.75
CA TYR A 252 -5.49 4.41 21.05
C TYR A 252 -6.07 3.55 19.92
N GLY A 253 -5.42 2.42 19.59
CA GLY A 253 -5.93 1.46 18.60
C GLY A 253 -7.05 0.61 19.18
N GLU A 254 -8.11 0.39 18.40
CA GLU A 254 -9.20 -0.51 18.77
C GLU A 254 -8.72 -1.96 18.82
N LEU A 255 -9.15 -2.72 19.82
CA LEU A 255 -8.88 -4.15 19.94
C LEU A 255 -9.91 -4.95 19.15
N ILE A 256 -9.46 -5.86 18.32
CA ILE A 256 -10.28 -6.85 17.63
C ILE A 256 -9.82 -8.27 17.98
N VAL A 257 -10.74 -9.22 17.94
CA VAL A 257 -10.44 -10.64 18.17
C VAL A 257 -10.81 -11.44 16.92
N ILE A 258 -9.85 -12.21 16.39
CA ILE A 258 -10.05 -13.11 15.27
C ILE A 258 -9.38 -14.45 15.61
N ASN A 259 -10.12 -15.55 15.51
CA ASN A 259 -9.63 -16.89 15.83
C ASN A 259 -9.02 -16.99 17.24
N GLN A 260 -9.64 -16.35 18.22
CA GLN A 260 -9.21 -16.28 19.64
C GLN A 260 -7.88 -15.55 19.86
N GLN A 261 -7.38 -14.83 18.86
CA GLN A 261 -6.21 -14.00 18.96
C GLN A 261 -6.57 -12.53 18.90
N GLU A 262 -5.94 -11.73 19.76
CA GLU A 262 -6.13 -10.29 19.85
C GLU A 262 -5.20 -9.54 18.91
N TYR A 263 -5.73 -8.51 18.27
CA TYR A 263 -5.00 -7.58 17.40
C TYR A 263 -5.45 -6.16 17.66
N ARG A 264 -4.54 -5.21 17.52
CA ARG A 264 -4.86 -3.78 17.52
C ARG A 264 -5.06 -3.29 16.09
N LEU A 265 -6.04 -2.43 15.89
CA LEU A 265 -6.20 -1.66 14.65
C LEU A 265 -5.39 -0.36 14.75
N PHE A 266 -5.02 0.21 13.61
CA PHE A 266 -4.53 1.59 13.60
C PHE A 266 -5.64 2.53 14.10
N PRO A 267 -5.33 3.52 14.99
CA PRO A 267 -6.34 4.42 15.52
C PRO A 267 -7.09 5.18 14.42
N THR A 268 -8.38 5.32 14.56
CA THR A 268 -9.20 6.13 13.64
C THR A 268 -8.86 7.62 13.75
N PRO A 269 -9.19 8.44 12.74
CA PRO A 269 -9.04 9.89 12.82
C PRO A 269 -9.71 10.49 14.07
N LEU A 270 -10.93 10.06 14.40
CA LEU A 270 -11.65 10.51 15.60
C LEU A 270 -10.92 10.12 16.88
N ALA A 271 -10.43 8.88 16.99
CA ALA A 271 -9.70 8.43 18.17
C ALA A 271 -8.44 9.28 18.40
N ILE A 272 -7.73 9.68 17.35
CA ILE A 272 -6.56 10.56 17.45
C ILE A 272 -6.98 12.00 17.76
N ALA A 273 -8.06 12.51 17.17
CA ALA A 273 -8.56 13.87 17.40
C ALA A 273 -8.88 14.12 18.88
N THR A 274 -9.51 13.13 19.53
CA THR A 274 -10.02 13.25 20.92
C THR A 274 -9.04 12.76 21.98
N ALA A 275 -7.91 12.15 21.59
CA ALA A 275 -6.91 11.62 22.52
C ALA A 275 -6.09 12.72 23.19
N SER A 276 -5.73 12.56 24.46
CA SER A 276 -4.78 13.45 25.15
C SER A 276 -3.35 13.31 24.61
N LEU A 277 -3.03 12.16 24.03
CA LEU A 277 -1.72 11.77 23.54
C LEU A 277 -0.59 11.84 24.60
N ASP A 278 -0.94 11.78 25.89
CA ASP A 278 0.03 11.91 26.99
C ASP A 278 1.01 10.74 27.06
N ALA A 279 0.58 9.55 26.63
CA ALA A 279 1.44 8.39 26.52
C ALA A 279 2.60 8.58 25.52
N LEU A 280 2.47 9.51 24.57
CA LEU A 280 3.52 9.79 23.58
C LEU A 280 4.56 10.75 24.16
N LYS A 281 5.78 10.24 24.36
CA LYS A 281 6.93 11.05 24.80
C LYS A 281 7.50 11.85 23.64
N MET A 282 6.79 12.91 23.22
CA MET A 282 7.18 13.81 22.15
C MET A 282 6.74 15.25 22.41
N PRO A 283 7.32 16.27 21.70
CA PRO A 283 6.94 17.66 21.86
C PRO A 283 5.44 17.93 21.68
N GLY A 284 4.88 18.84 22.50
CA GLY A 284 3.45 19.19 22.46
C GLY A 284 2.97 19.68 21.08
N ALA A 285 3.81 20.40 20.35
CA ALA A 285 3.48 20.85 18.98
C ALA A 285 3.18 19.68 18.03
N ARG A 286 3.88 18.55 18.15
CA ARG A 286 3.61 17.35 17.34
C ARG A 286 2.34 16.62 17.78
N LYS A 287 2.02 16.64 19.10
CA LYS A 287 0.74 16.11 19.61
C LYS A 287 -0.42 16.91 19.03
N LEU A 288 -0.33 18.24 19.07
CA LEU A 288 -1.32 19.13 18.49
C LEU A 288 -1.47 18.94 16.96
N ALA A 289 -0.38 18.71 16.25
CA ALA A 289 -0.42 18.39 14.82
C ALA A 289 -1.16 17.08 14.54
N LEU A 290 -0.95 16.04 15.36
CA LEU A 290 -1.68 14.77 15.24
C LEU A 290 -3.18 14.95 15.56
N ASN A 291 -3.52 15.62 16.67
CA ASN A 291 -4.92 15.90 16.99
C ASN A 291 -5.60 16.71 15.89
N GLY A 292 -4.95 17.79 15.43
CA GLY A 292 -5.46 18.63 14.35
C GLY A 292 -5.66 17.87 13.05
N LEU A 293 -4.70 16.99 12.68
CA LEU A 293 -4.84 16.13 11.51
C LEU A 293 -6.00 15.13 11.68
N GLY A 294 -6.11 14.51 12.85
CA GLY A 294 -7.22 13.59 13.17
C GLY A 294 -8.57 14.28 13.04
N GLN A 295 -8.71 15.49 13.63
CA GLN A 295 -9.93 16.29 13.56
C GLN A 295 -10.26 16.67 12.11
N PHE A 296 -9.26 17.18 11.37
CA PHE A 296 -9.47 17.61 9.99
C PHE A 296 -9.95 16.47 9.10
N VAL A 297 -9.31 15.29 9.20
CA VAL A 297 -9.67 14.12 8.39
C VAL A 297 -11.02 13.54 8.81
N HIS A 298 -11.34 13.57 10.10
CA HIS A 298 -12.64 13.14 10.59
C HIS A 298 -13.77 14.02 10.02
N ASP A 299 -13.62 15.32 10.07
CA ASP A 299 -14.61 16.29 9.59
C ASP A 299 -14.68 16.33 8.05
N ASN A 300 -13.57 15.97 7.37
CA ASN A 300 -13.43 16.01 5.93
C ASN A 300 -12.97 14.66 5.37
N PRO A 301 -13.80 13.59 5.40
CA PRO A 301 -13.41 12.23 5.06
C PRO A 301 -13.00 12.05 3.59
N ARG A 302 -13.31 13.02 2.72
CA ARG A 302 -12.91 13.03 1.31
C ARG A 302 -11.70 13.91 1.03
N SER A 303 -11.09 14.51 2.08
CA SER A 303 -9.90 15.34 1.91
C SER A 303 -8.72 14.53 1.38
N THR A 304 -7.87 15.21 0.65
CA THR A 304 -6.62 14.67 0.11
C THR A 304 -5.45 15.17 0.96
N PRO A 305 -4.26 14.55 0.90
CA PRO A 305 -3.09 15.06 1.61
C PRO A 305 -2.76 16.53 1.33
N SER A 306 -3.06 17.02 0.12
CA SER A 306 -2.81 18.43 -0.23
C SER A 306 -3.66 19.40 0.60
N ASP A 307 -4.87 19.00 0.98
CA ASP A 307 -5.79 19.81 1.80
C ASP A 307 -5.27 19.94 3.25
N TRP A 308 -4.41 19.03 3.69
CA TRP A 308 -3.89 18.99 5.06
C TRP A 308 -2.81 20.03 5.35
N LEU A 309 -2.31 20.73 4.33
CA LEU A 309 -1.40 21.89 4.51
C LEU A 309 -2.03 23.01 5.35
N ASN A 310 -3.36 23.02 5.47
CA ASN A 310 -4.10 23.96 6.35
C ASN A 310 -4.04 23.57 7.84
N VAL A 311 -3.56 22.35 8.16
CA VAL A 311 -3.42 21.88 9.53
C VAL A 311 -2.07 22.32 10.11
N LYS A 312 -2.09 23.05 11.23
CA LYS A 312 -0.87 23.50 11.89
C LYS A 312 0.07 22.32 12.24
N GLY A 313 1.31 22.40 11.78
CA GLY A 313 2.34 21.36 11.99
C GLY A 313 2.38 20.28 10.90
N ILE A 314 1.49 20.35 9.92
CA ILE A 314 1.54 19.53 8.72
C ILE A 314 2.17 20.33 7.59
N GLY A 315 3.39 19.99 7.23
CA GLY A 315 4.15 20.67 6.18
C GLY A 315 4.18 19.88 4.86
N PRO A 316 4.80 20.48 3.81
CA PRO A 316 4.92 19.85 2.48
C PRO A 316 5.55 18.47 2.51
N TRP A 317 6.55 18.24 3.37
CA TRP A 317 7.19 16.92 3.51
C TRP A 317 6.23 15.86 4.03
N THR A 318 5.39 16.18 5.03
CA THR A 318 4.37 15.26 5.57
C THR A 318 3.33 14.91 4.52
N VAL A 319 2.87 15.90 3.77
CA VAL A 319 1.92 15.73 2.66
C VAL A 319 2.53 14.83 1.57
N ALA A 320 3.74 15.13 1.12
CA ALA A 320 4.44 14.35 0.11
C ALA A 320 4.67 12.90 0.56
N TYR A 321 5.08 12.69 1.82
CA TYR A 321 5.22 11.35 2.39
C TYR A 321 3.88 10.59 2.40
N ALA A 322 2.77 11.25 2.79
CA ALA A 322 1.44 10.65 2.78
C ALA A 322 0.95 10.32 1.36
N GLN A 323 1.23 11.16 0.38
CA GLN A 323 0.97 10.88 -1.04
C GLN A 323 1.77 9.66 -1.52
N MET A 324 3.06 9.63 -1.23
CA MET A 324 3.95 8.53 -1.64
C MET A 324 3.55 7.21 -1.00
N ARG A 325 3.45 7.15 0.33
CA ARG A 325 3.23 5.90 1.04
C ARG A 325 1.77 5.54 1.28
N GLY A 326 0.88 6.51 1.37
CA GLY A 326 -0.55 6.29 1.62
C GLY A 326 -1.37 6.17 0.34
N GLN A 327 -1.07 7.00 -0.66
CA GLN A 327 -1.74 6.95 -1.95
C GLN A 327 -1.01 6.09 -2.98
N SER A 328 0.22 5.64 -2.69
CA SER A 328 1.13 4.97 -3.62
C SER A 328 1.36 5.83 -4.88
N ASN A 329 1.42 7.15 -4.69
CA ASN A 329 1.73 8.05 -5.79
C ASN A 329 3.15 7.77 -6.29
N PRO A 330 3.36 7.39 -7.56
CA PRO A 330 4.68 7.06 -8.07
C PRO A 330 5.57 8.28 -8.28
N ASN A 331 4.98 9.47 -8.35
CA ASN A 331 5.67 10.70 -8.73
C ASN A 331 5.87 11.67 -7.56
N VAL A 332 6.45 11.18 -6.46
CA VAL A 332 6.83 12.01 -5.31
C VAL A 332 8.32 11.91 -5.08
N PHE A 333 9.05 12.96 -5.41
CA PHE A 333 10.48 13.06 -5.07
C PHE A 333 10.64 13.89 -3.79
N LEU A 334 11.06 13.26 -2.69
CA LEU A 334 11.21 13.90 -1.38
C LEU A 334 12.51 14.70 -1.29
N SER A 335 12.73 15.67 -2.18
CA SER A 335 13.94 16.48 -2.24
C SER A 335 14.23 17.27 -0.95
N GLY A 336 13.19 17.60 -0.16
CA GLY A 336 13.32 18.23 1.15
C GLY A 336 13.76 17.30 2.29
N ASP A 337 13.85 16.00 2.05
CA ASP A 337 14.29 15.02 3.05
C ASP A 337 15.81 15.09 3.29
N LEU A 338 16.22 15.09 4.56
CA LEU A 338 17.63 15.24 4.93
C LEU A 338 18.50 14.10 4.40
N VAL A 339 17.99 12.86 4.42
CA VAL A 339 18.71 11.68 3.91
C VAL A 339 18.93 11.82 2.41
N ILE A 340 17.88 12.19 1.66
CA ILE A 340 17.94 12.43 0.22
C ILE A 340 18.97 13.51 -0.10
N LYS A 341 18.89 14.64 0.63
CA LYS A 341 19.83 15.76 0.46
C LYS A 341 21.28 15.34 0.69
N ASN A 342 21.54 14.61 1.75
CA ASN A 342 22.90 14.14 2.08
C ASN A 342 23.41 13.14 1.04
N ARG A 343 22.54 12.27 0.51
CA ARG A 343 22.91 11.31 -0.54
C ARG A 343 23.23 11.98 -1.86
N LEU A 344 22.41 12.90 -2.30
CA LEU A 344 22.70 13.66 -3.53
C LEU A 344 24.01 14.42 -3.41
N LYS A 345 24.26 15.05 -2.24
CA LYS A 345 25.56 15.70 -1.98
C LYS A 345 26.73 14.73 -2.04
N ALA A 346 26.57 13.52 -1.49
CA ALA A 346 27.62 12.50 -1.48
C ALA A 346 27.96 11.99 -2.90
N PHE A 347 26.99 11.93 -3.81
CA PHE A 347 27.26 11.60 -5.21
C PHE A 347 28.05 12.69 -5.95
N CYS A 348 27.94 13.93 -5.50
CA CYS A 348 28.59 15.09 -6.10
C CYS A 348 29.94 15.44 -5.46
N GLN A 349 30.46 14.68 -4.48
CA GLN A 349 31.80 14.90 -3.92
C GLN A 349 32.91 14.36 -4.84
N PRO A 350 34.09 15.04 -4.96
CA PRO A 350 34.69 16.02 -4.05
C PRO A 350 34.41 17.49 -4.37
N LEU A 351 33.43 17.80 -5.19
CA LEU A 351 33.14 19.21 -5.55
C LEU A 351 32.27 19.85 -4.47
N THR A 352 32.93 20.50 -3.53
CA THR A 352 32.31 21.39 -2.54
C THR A 352 31.58 22.59 -3.16
N VAL A 353 31.79 22.86 -4.43
CA VAL A 353 31.31 24.10 -5.10
C VAL A 353 29.88 23.95 -5.70
N ALA A 354 29.46 22.76 -6.09
CA ALA A 354 28.22 22.62 -6.88
C ALA A 354 26.92 22.52 -6.06
N LEU A 355 26.97 22.28 -4.74
CA LEU A 355 25.76 22.12 -3.91
C LEU A 355 25.86 22.87 -2.56
N ASP A 356 26.70 23.86 -2.46
CA ASP A 356 26.91 24.62 -1.20
C ASP A 356 25.81 25.62 -0.93
N THR A 357 25.11 26.07 -1.95
CA THR A 357 23.99 26.98 -1.77
C THR A 357 22.64 26.26 -1.83
N PRO A 358 21.65 26.70 -1.04
CA PRO A 358 20.30 26.16 -1.13
C PRO A 358 19.70 26.24 -2.55
N LYS A 359 20.06 27.28 -3.31
CA LYS A 359 19.58 27.51 -4.69
C LYS A 359 20.07 26.42 -5.63
N GLN A 360 21.37 26.10 -5.64
CA GLN A 360 21.94 25.05 -6.49
C GLN A 360 21.36 23.67 -6.18
N TYR A 361 21.12 23.38 -4.90
CA TYR A 361 20.46 22.14 -4.51
C TYR A 361 19.03 22.06 -5.03
N ILE A 362 18.26 23.14 -4.96
CA ILE A 362 16.88 23.19 -5.46
C ILE A 362 16.87 22.97 -6.98
N GLU A 363 17.73 23.66 -7.71
CA GLU A 363 17.86 23.52 -9.18
C GLU A 363 18.18 22.07 -9.56
N LEU A 364 19.15 21.43 -8.90
CA LEU A 364 19.46 20.01 -9.12
C LEU A 364 18.27 19.10 -8.81
N ALA A 365 17.59 19.33 -7.69
CA ALA A 365 16.47 18.52 -7.27
C ALA A 365 15.27 18.63 -8.23
N ASP A 366 15.02 19.83 -8.75
CA ASP A 366 13.96 20.09 -9.72
C ASP A 366 14.28 19.44 -11.08
N ASP A 367 15.52 19.53 -11.55
CA ASP A 367 15.96 18.86 -12.79
C ASP A 367 15.86 17.34 -12.68
N ILE A 368 16.29 16.78 -11.54
CA ILE A 368 16.11 15.36 -11.26
C ILE A 368 14.63 14.99 -11.30
N ALA A 369 13.77 15.72 -10.57
CA ALA A 369 12.35 15.45 -10.48
C ALA A 369 11.68 15.49 -11.87
N GLN A 370 12.03 16.46 -12.69
CA GLN A 370 11.53 16.58 -14.06
C GLN A 370 11.97 15.40 -14.94
N GLN A 371 13.26 15.07 -14.89
CA GLN A 371 13.84 14.02 -15.74
C GLN A 371 13.29 12.64 -15.42
N ILE A 372 13.10 12.30 -14.14
CA ILE A 372 12.63 10.98 -13.72
C ILE A 372 11.10 10.84 -13.67
N ALA A 373 10.35 11.92 -13.93
CA ALA A 373 8.88 11.85 -13.91
C ALA A 373 8.36 10.74 -14.85
N PRO A 374 7.34 9.97 -14.40
CA PRO A 374 6.57 10.10 -13.18
C PRO A 374 7.05 9.16 -12.02
N TRP A 375 8.32 8.87 -11.86
CA TRP A 375 8.84 7.84 -10.97
C TRP A 375 9.64 8.35 -9.76
N GLY A 376 9.39 9.61 -9.34
CA GLY A 376 10.09 10.25 -8.23
C GLY A 376 10.08 9.47 -6.91
N SER A 377 9.00 8.76 -6.61
CA SER A 377 8.88 7.94 -5.40
C SER A 377 9.87 6.76 -5.39
N TYR A 378 10.08 6.13 -6.54
CA TYR A 378 11.04 5.03 -6.65
C TYR A 378 12.48 5.51 -6.47
N LEU A 379 12.82 6.68 -7.01
CA LEU A 379 14.12 7.27 -6.72
C LEU A 379 14.29 7.60 -5.23
N THR A 380 13.25 8.14 -4.60
CA THR A 380 13.27 8.40 -3.14
C THR A 380 13.61 7.13 -2.37
N PHE A 381 12.96 6.00 -2.69
CA PHE A 381 13.24 4.71 -2.04
C PHE A 381 14.62 4.17 -2.37
N GLN A 382 15.10 4.31 -3.60
CA GLN A 382 16.48 3.95 -3.97
C GLN A 382 17.52 4.70 -3.14
N LEU A 383 17.30 5.99 -2.93
CA LEU A 383 18.21 6.82 -2.13
C LEU A 383 18.13 6.48 -0.63
N TRP A 384 16.96 6.13 -0.11
CA TRP A 384 16.81 5.69 1.29
C TRP A 384 17.40 4.30 1.56
N ALA A 385 17.32 3.38 0.62
CA ALA A 385 17.79 2.00 0.79
C ALA A 385 19.32 1.86 0.71
N ASN A 386 20.00 2.84 0.14
CA ASN A 386 21.46 2.89 0.04
C ASN A 386 22.11 3.66 1.22
N THR A 387 21.41 3.83 2.36
CA THR A 387 21.94 4.53 3.55
C THR A 387 22.63 3.60 4.53
#